data_a4887094aa73253c6c68b17da1304e51
#
_entry.id   a4887094aa73253c6c68b17da1304e51
#
_cell.length_a   1.000
_cell.length_b   1.000
_cell.length_c   1.000
_cell.angle_alpha   90.00
_cell.angle_beta   90.00
_cell.angle_gamma   90.00
#
_symmetry.space_group_name_H-M   'P 1'
#
loop_
_entity.id
_entity.type
_entity.pdbx_description
1 polymer ?
#
loop_
_entity_poly.entity_id
_entity_poly.type
_entity_poly.pdbx_seq_one_letter_code
_entity_poly.pdbx_strand_id
1 'polypeptide(L)'
;MDEQQQLAHAYHSNKLSHAYLFEGDDAQSMKHVAVNFAKLILCDENHQCELKVDTFNHPDFLYVSSDENTIKKEQIEQLVRQMNQLPIEGTYKVYIIEDFEKLTVQGENSILKFLEEPPENTIAILISTKPEQILNTIHSRCQ
;
A
#
# COMPACT_ATOMS: atom_id res chain seq x y z
N MET A 1 -13.53 -18.13 2.69
CA MET A 1 -12.43 -17.34 3.29
C MET A 1 -12.71 -15.88 3.09
N ASP A 2 -12.67 -15.06 4.14
CA ASP A 2 -12.84 -13.63 3.95
C ASP A 2 -11.56 -13.00 3.37
N GLU A 3 -11.64 -11.71 3.08
CA GLU A 3 -10.53 -11.01 2.43
C GLU A 3 -9.26 -11.04 3.28
N GLN A 4 -9.39 -10.82 4.59
CA GLN A 4 -8.24 -10.81 5.48
C GLN A 4 -7.59 -12.19 5.57
N GLN A 5 -8.38 -13.25 5.60
CA GLN A 5 -7.87 -14.62 5.60
C GLN A 5 -7.17 -14.96 4.31
N GLN A 6 -7.68 -14.48 3.17
CA GLN A 6 -7.03 -14.68 1.87
C GLN A 6 -5.66 -14.01 1.82
N LEU A 7 -5.56 -12.79 2.33
CA LEU A 7 -4.29 -12.05 2.38
C LEU A 7 -3.29 -12.73 3.31
N ALA A 8 -3.75 -13.18 4.48
CA ALA A 8 -2.90 -13.90 5.42
C ALA A 8 -2.39 -15.21 4.80
N HIS A 9 -3.26 -15.92 4.07
CA HIS A 9 -2.87 -17.14 3.39
C HIS A 9 -1.79 -16.88 2.34
N ALA A 10 -1.91 -15.78 1.57
CA ALA A 10 -0.90 -15.39 0.59
C ALA A 10 0.44 -15.13 1.25
N TYR A 11 0.45 -14.45 2.40
CA TYR A 11 1.68 -14.19 3.14
C TYR A 11 2.32 -15.50 3.63
N HIS A 12 1.54 -16.36 4.29
CA HIS A 12 2.06 -17.60 4.87
C HIS A 12 2.51 -18.61 3.82
N SER A 13 1.89 -18.59 2.63
CA SER A 13 2.29 -19.49 1.54
C SER A 13 3.35 -18.88 0.62
N ASN A 14 3.88 -17.73 0.96
CA ASN A 14 4.92 -17.02 0.21
C ASN A 14 4.48 -16.68 -1.22
N LYS A 15 3.21 -16.27 -1.36
CA LYS A 15 2.60 -15.92 -2.64
C LYS A 15 2.09 -14.48 -2.66
N LEU A 16 2.82 -13.57 -2.01
CA LEU A 16 2.45 -12.17 -2.00
C LEU A 16 2.59 -11.56 -3.40
N SER A 17 1.58 -10.78 -3.79
CA SER A 17 1.69 -9.91 -4.96
C SER A 17 2.44 -8.63 -4.55
N HIS A 18 3.06 -7.98 -5.51
CA HIS A 18 3.75 -6.70 -5.24
C HIS A 18 2.78 -5.52 -5.11
N ALA A 19 1.52 -5.67 -5.54
CA ALA A 19 0.54 -4.60 -5.48
C ALA A 19 -0.87 -5.15 -5.34
N TYR A 20 -1.65 -4.50 -4.46
CA TYR A 20 -3.05 -4.83 -4.21
C TYR A 20 -3.89 -3.57 -4.38
N LEU A 21 -5.05 -3.71 -5.02
CA LEU A 21 -6.03 -2.64 -5.10
C LEU A 21 -7.27 -3.07 -4.33
N PHE A 22 -7.57 -2.35 -3.24
CA PHE A 22 -8.77 -2.56 -2.45
C PHE A 22 -9.83 -1.58 -2.93
N GLU A 23 -10.94 -2.11 -3.42
CA GLU A 23 -12.05 -1.28 -3.91
C GLU A 23 -13.35 -1.71 -3.25
N GLY A 24 -14.19 -0.74 -2.93
CA GLY A 24 -15.46 -0.98 -2.26
C GLY A 24 -16.07 0.31 -1.76
N ASP A 25 -17.17 0.20 -1.02
CA ASP A 25 -17.92 1.35 -0.54
C ASP A 25 -17.49 1.82 0.86
N ASP A 26 -16.86 0.96 1.64
CA ASP A 26 -16.53 1.24 3.04
C ASP A 26 -15.02 1.47 3.19
N ALA A 27 -14.61 2.74 3.14
CA ALA A 27 -13.22 3.13 3.26
C ALA A 27 -12.61 2.72 4.60
N GLN A 28 -13.37 2.80 5.70
CA GLN A 28 -12.86 2.44 7.02
C GLN A 28 -12.55 0.95 7.14
N SER A 29 -13.44 0.11 6.61
CA SER A 29 -13.18 -1.32 6.60
C SER A 29 -11.98 -1.68 5.77
N MET A 30 -11.84 -1.07 4.58
CA MET A 30 -10.70 -1.31 3.71
C MET A 30 -9.39 -0.86 4.35
N LYS A 31 -9.40 0.30 5.01
CA LYS A 31 -8.23 0.79 5.75
C LYS A 31 -7.84 -0.18 6.85
N HIS A 32 -8.81 -0.68 7.60
CA HIS A 32 -8.56 -1.63 8.69
C HIS A 32 -7.89 -2.90 8.18
N VAL A 33 -8.42 -3.47 7.09
CA VAL A 33 -7.86 -4.67 6.47
C VAL A 33 -6.45 -4.39 5.94
N ALA A 34 -6.25 -3.23 5.30
CA ALA A 34 -4.95 -2.86 4.74
C ALA A 34 -3.89 -2.72 5.83
N VAL A 35 -4.21 -2.03 6.92
CA VAL A 35 -3.27 -1.82 8.03
C VAL A 35 -2.94 -3.16 8.69
N ASN A 36 -3.93 -4.01 8.91
CA ASN A 36 -3.70 -5.34 9.49
C ASN A 36 -2.82 -6.21 8.59
N PHE A 37 -3.01 -6.12 7.28
CA PHE A 37 -2.17 -6.84 6.32
C PHE A 37 -0.73 -6.32 6.37
N ALA A 38 -0.55 -5.00 6.43
CA ALA A 38 0.78 -4.40 6.58
C ALA A 38 1.47 -4.88 7.86
N LYS A 39 0.74 -4.94 8.98
CA LYS A 39 1.29 -5.47 10.24
C LYS A 39 1.75 -6.91 10.10
N LEU A 40 0.96 -7.74 9.41
CA LEU A 40 1.33 -9.12 9.20
C LEU A 40 2.63 -9.25 8.40
N ILE A 41 2.74 -8.50 7.31
CA ILE A 41 3.91 -8.54 6.45
C ILE A 41 5.16 -8.02 7.15
N LEU A 42 5.03 -6.91 7.87
CA LEU A 42 6.17 -6.23 8.50
C LEU A 42 6.56 -6.82 9.84
N CYS A 43 5.58 -7.33 10.59
CA CYS A 43 5.78 -7.63 12.01
C CYS A 43 5.65 -9.11 12.35
N ASP A 44 4.85 -9.87 11.62
CA ASP A 44 4.61 -11.29 11.87
C ASP A 44 4.32 -11.56 13.36
N GLU A 45 3.31 -10.86 13.89
CA GLU A 45 2.81 -10.99 15.27
C GLU A 45 3.72 -10.37 16.35
N ASN A 46 4.76 -9.63 15.98
CA ASN A 46 5.54 -8.89 16.96
C ASN A 46 4.77 -7.65 17.42
N HIS A 47 4.43 -7.62 18.70
CA HIS A 47 3.54 -6.59 19.24
C HIS A 47 4.13 -5.19 19.21
N GLN A 48 5.42 -5.04 19.52
CA GLN A 48 6.08 -3.73 19.48
C GLN A 48 6.15 -3.17 18.07
N CYS A 49 6.41 -4.03 17.09
CA CYS A 49 6.40 -3.66 15.69
C CYS A 49 5.01 -3.19 15.26
N GLU A 50 3.95 -3.89 15.67
CA GLU A 50 2.58 -3.54 15.34
C GLU A 50 2.20 -2.16 15.86
N LEU A 51 2.69 -1.79 17.05
CA LEU A 51 2.47 -0.45 17.59
C LEU A 51 3.11 0.63 16.73
N LYS A 52 4.28 0.36 16.16
CA LYS A 52 4.93 1.31 15.26
C LYS A 52 4.10 1.52 13.99
N VAL A 53 3.52 0.45 13.45
CA VAL A 53 2.64 0.57 12.28
C VAL A 53 1.39 1.36 12.63
N ASP A 54 0.75 1.04 13.76
CA ASP A 54 -0.47 1.72 14.21
C ASP A 54 -0.27 3.22 14.41
N THR A 55 0.91 3.64 14.82
CA THR A 55 1.23 5.05 15.07
C THR A 55 1.93 5.71 13.89
N PHE A 56 2.05 5.00 12.75
CA PHE A 56 2.73 5.48 11.53
C PHE A 56 4.19 5.86 11.78
N ASN A 57 4.86 5.13 12.68
CA ASN A 57 6.25 5.37 13.05
C ASN A 57 7.19 4.21 12.67
N HIS A 58 6.71 3.25 11.90
CA HIS A 58 7.57 2.16 11.44
C HIS A 58 8.42 2.64 10.27
N PRO A 59 9.75 2.42 10.28
CA PRO A 59 10.63 2.94 9.23
C PRO A 59 10.41 2.31 7.85
N ASP A 60 9.84 1.11 7.80
CA ASP A 60 9.60 0.39 6.55
C ASP A 60 8.14 0.46 6.10
N PHE A 61 7.34 1.31 6.72
CA PHE A 61 5.93 1.49 6.45
C PHE A 61 5.62 2.95 6.15
N LEU A 62 4.88 3.20 5.07
CA LEU A 62 4.45 4.55 4.73
C LEU A 62 2.95 4.56 4.41
N TYR A 63 2.25 5.53 4.96
CA TYR A 63 0.82 5.72 4.74
C TYR A 63 0.60 7.10 4.11
N VAL A 64 0.01 7.13 2.91
CA VAL A 64 -0.26 8.37 2.18
C VAL A 64 -1.76 8.57 2.08
N SER A 65 -2.22 9.75 2.47
CA SER A 65 -3.62 10.16 2.33
C SER A 65 -3.67 11.52 1.62
N SER A 66 -4.87 11.87 1.14
CA SER A 66 -5.04 13.13 0.42
C SER A 66 -4.86 14.32 1.38
N ASP A 67 -4.20 15.36 0.87
CA ASP A 67 -4.11 16.65 1.51
C ASP A 67 -5.13 17.55 0.82
N GLU A 68 -6.07 18.07 1.59
CA GLU A 68 -7.23 18.82 1.10
C GLU A 68 -8.14 17.98 0.21
N ASN A 69 -7.92 17.74 -1.01
CA ASN A 69 -8.76 16.87 -1.83
C ASN A 69 -7.97 16.20 -2.95
N THR A 70 -6.64 16.30 -2.87
CA THR A 70 -5.79 15.71 -3.90
C THR A 70 -4.57 15.07 -3.28
N ILE A 71 -3.99 14.12 -3.99
CA ILE A 71 -2.67 13.57 -3.70
C ILE A 71 -1.76 14.05 -4.83
N LYS A 72 -0.76 14.85 -4.46
CA LYS A 72 0.09 15.52 -5.45
C LYS A 72 1.28 14.65 -5.84
N LYS A 73 1.83 14.96 -7.03
CA LYS A 73 3.00 14.27 -7.55
C LYS A 73 4.16 14.25 -6.55
N GLU A 74 4.37 15.35 -5.82
CA GLU A 74 5.46 15.48 -4.85
C GLU A 74 5.34 14.47 -3.72
N GLN A 75 4.11 14.18 -3.27
CA GLN A 75 3.87 13.15 -2.24
C GLN A 75 4.26 11.78 -2.77
N ILE A 76 3.95 11.49 -4.01
CA ILE A 76 4.29 10.21 -4.64
C ILE A 76 5.80 10.11 -4.87
N GLU A 77 6.46 11.19 -5.30
CA GLU A 77 7.91 11.18 -5.49
C GLU A 77 8.64 10.91 -4.18
N GLN A 78 8.17 11.49 -3.07
CA GLN A 78 8.74 11.24 -1.76
C GLN A 78 8.55 9.78 -1.35
N LEU A 79 7.37 9.23 -1.58
CA LEU A 79 7.08 7.81 -1.33
C LEU A 79 8.04 6.92 -2.10
N VAL A 80 8.21 7.20 -3.39
CA VAL A 80 9.10 6.40 -4.26
C VAL A 80 10.53 6.44 -3.75
N ARG A 81 11.01 7.63 -3.35
CA ARG A 81 12.37 7.76 -2.80
C ARG A 81 12.55 6.90 -1.54
N GLN A 82 11.57 6.93 -0.63
CA GLN A 82 11.66 6.14 0.60
C GLN A 82 11.57 4.64 0.32
N MET A 83 10.71 4.24 -0.59
CA MET A 83 10.51 2.82 -0.88
C MET A 83 11.67 2.21 -1.68
N ASN A 84 12.47 3.03 -2.35
CA ASN A 84 13.67 2.56 -3.05
C ASN A 84 14.85 2.29 -2.11
N GLN A 85 14.77 2.71 -0.85
CA GLN A 85 15.81 2.41 0.13
C GLN A 85 15.59 1.00 0.69
N LEU A 86 16.67 0.38 1.17
CA LEU A 86 16.59 -0.96 1.75
C LEU A 86 15.78 -0.94 3.05
N PRO A 87 15.11 -2.06 3.39
CA PRO A 87 14.41 -2.15 4.67
C PRO A 87 15.36 -1.98 5.85
N ILE A 88 14.87 -1.40 6.92
CA ILE A 88 15.65 -1.13 8.13
C ILE A 88 15.45 -2.21 9.19
N GLU A 89 14.20 -2.63 9.41
CA GLU A 89 13.88 -3.56 10.51
C GLU A 89 13.60 -4.99 10.07
N GLY A 90 13.35 -5.23 8.80
CA GLY A 90 13.01 -6.58 8.35
C GLY A 90 13.33 -6.79 6.89
N THR A 91 12.55 -7.65 6.26
CA THR A 91 12.76 -8.04 4.86
C THR A 91 11.90 -7.20 3.90
N TYR A 92 10.72 -6.76 4.38
CA TYR A 92 9.72 -6.13 3.53
C TYR A 92 9.57 -4.65 3.81
N LYS A 93 9.12 -3.92 2.79
CA LYS A 93 8.61 -2.56 2.93
C LYS A 93 7.18 -2.55 2.40
N VAL A 94 6.31 -1.77 3.05
CA VAL A 94 4.90 -1.69 2.67
C VAL A 94 4.49 -0.23 2.61
N TYR A 95 3.73 0.14 1.59
CA TYR A 95 3.10 1.45 1.56
C TYR A 95 1.62 1.32 1.23
N ILE A 96 0.82 2.21 1.82
CA ILE A 96 -0.61 2.30 1.60
C ILE A 96 -0.91 3.67 1.03
N ILE A 97 -1.67 3.74 -0.06
CA ILE A 97 -2.18 5.00 -0.60
C ILE A 97 -3.70 4.98 -0.48
N GLU A 98 -4.22 5.79 0.44
CA GLU A 98 -5.65 5.95 0.68
C GLU A 98 -6.23 6.94 -0.33
N ASP A 99 -7.49 6.76 -0.72
CA ASP A 99 -8.16 7.63 -1.69
C ASP A 99 -7.38 7.75 -3.00
N PHE A 100 -6.99 6.61 -3.55
CA PHE A 100 -6.12 6.56 -4.72
C PHE A 100 -6.67 7.34 -5.91
N GLU A 101 -8.00 7.42 -6.05
CA GLU A 101 -8.63 8.16 -7.13
C GLU A 101 -8.36 9.67 -7.06
N LYS A 102 -7.85 10.17 -5.92
CA LYS A 102 -7.55 11.59 -5.74
C LYS A 102 -6.15 11.98 -6.21
N LEU A 103 -5.37 11.04 -6.73
CA LEU A 103 -4.08 11.38 -7.31
C LEU A 103 -4.26 12.29 -8.52
N THR A 104 -3.35 13.26 -8.66
CA THR A 104 -3.26 14.02 -9.91
C THR A 104 -2.81 13.08 -11.03
N VAL A 105 -3.02 13.48 -12.28
CA VAL A 105 -2.58 12.67 -13.43
C VAL A 105 -1.08 12.43 -13.36
N GLN A 106 -0.30 13.45 -13.00
CA GLN A 106 1.15 13.32 -12.85
C GLN A 106 1.53 12.34 -11.75
N GLY A 107 0.81 12.41 -10.60
CA GLY A 107 1.04 11.48 -9.49
C GLY A 107 0.72 10.05 -9.86
N GLU A 108 -0.40 9.84 -10.57
CA GLU A 108 -0.80 8.51 -11.01
C GLU A 108 0.22 7.92 -11.99
N ASN A 109 0.71 8.73 -12.93
CA ASN A 109 1.75 8.29 -13.86
C ASN A 109 3.06 7.96 -13.14
N SER A 110 3.41 8.70 -12.10
CA SER A 110 4.62 8.43 -11.32
C SER A 110 4.53 7.10 -10.58
N ILE A 111 3.38 6.83 -9.94
CA ILE A 111 3.22 5.56 -9.23
C ILE A 111 3.09 4.38 -10.19
N LEU A 112 2.51 4.61 -11.37
CA LEU A 112 2.40 3.56 -12.38
C LEU A 112 3.79 3.04 -12.78
N LYS A 113 4.75 3.93 -13.01
CA LYS A 113 6.12 3.54 -13.32
C LYS A 113 6.72 2.70 -12.20
N PHE A 114 6.49 3.08 -10.96
CA PHE A 114 6.99 2.36 -9.80
C PHE A 114 6.35 0.98 -9.67
N LEU A 115 5.07 0.87 -9.99
CA LEU A 115 4.34 -0.41 -9.97
C LEU A 115 4.78 -1.36 -11.09
N GLU A 116 5.29 -0.82 -12.20
CA GLU A 116 5.79 -1.63 -13.31
C GLU A 116 7.13 -2.29 -12.97
N GLU A 117 7.98 -1.59 -12.21
CA GLU A 117 9.30 -2.09 -11.83
C GLU A 117 9.53 -1.86 -10.33
N PRO A 118 8.78 -2.57 -9.47
CA PRO A 118 8.90 -2.35 -8.03
C PRO A 118 10.20 -2.91 -7.48
N PRO A 119 10.75 -2.29 -6.42
CA PRO A 119 11.87 -2.89 -5.71
C PRO A 119 11.47 -4.24 -5.12
N GLU A 120 12.45 -5.11 -4.95
CA GLU A 120 12.22 -6.42 -4.35
C GLU A 120 11.64 -6.27 -2.93
N ASN A 121 10.67 -7.12 -2.61
CA ASN A 121 10.03 -7.16 -1.29
C ASN A 121 9.33 -5.86 -0.88
N THR A 122 8.89 -5.06 -1.84
CA THR A 122 8.10 -3.86 -1.60
C THR A 122 6.66 -4.12 -2.03
N ILE A 123 5.72 -3.93 -1.11
CA ILE A 123 4.31 -4.25 -1.31
C ILE A 123 3.48 -2.96 -1.31
N ALA A 124 2.69 -2.78 -2.35
CA ALA A 124 1.78 -1.65 -2.48
C ALA A 124 0.36 -2.07 -2.11
N ILE A 125 -0.32 -1.23 -1.32
CA ILE A 125 -1.74 -1.41 -1.02
C ILE A 125 -2.45 -0.11 -1.38
N LEU A 126 -3.30 -0.16 -2.40
CA LEU A 126 -4.02 1.01 -2.91
C LEU A 126 -5.48 0.87 -2.52
N ILE A 127 -6.07 1.92 -1.98
CA ILE A 127 -7.46 1.92 -1.49
C ILE A 127 -8.26 2.95 -2.26
N SER A 128 -9.41 2.54 -2.82
CA SER A 128 -10.30 3.44 -3.54
C SER A 128 -11.76 3.07 -3.32
N THR A 129 -12.61 4.08 -3.14
CA THR A 129 -14.05 3.92 -3.17
C THR A 129 -14.63 4.27 -4.53
N LYS A 130 -13.80 4.67 -5.49
CA LYS A 130 -14.21 5.06 -6.84
C LYS A 130 -13.28 4.45 -7.89
N PRO A 131 -13.28 3.12 -8.01
CA PRO A 131 -12.33 2.44 -8.90
C PRO A 131 -12.48 2.83 -10.37
N GLU A 132 -13.65 3.29 -10.78
CA GLU A 132 -13.90 3.74 -12.15
C GLU A 132 -13.10 5.01 -12.51
N GLN A 133 -12.59 5.73 -11.51
CA GLN A 133 -11.79 6.93 -11.74
C GLN A 133 -10.29 6.63 -11.81
N ILE A 134 -9.91 5.35 -11.69
CA ILE A 134 -8.51 4.92 -11.71
C ILE A 134 -8.18 4.41 -13.11
N LEU A 135 -6.97 4.71 -13.60
CA LEU A 135 -6.50 4.25 -14.90
C LEU A 135 -6.54 2.72 -15.00
N ASN A 136 -6.95 2.20 -16.16
CA ASN A 136 -6.97 0.77 -16.40
C ASN A 136 -5.57 0.13 -16.27
N THR A 137 -4.52 0.89 -16.58
CA THR A 137 -3.14 0.43 -16.42
C THR A 137 -2.78 0.15 -14.97
N ILE A 138 -3.39 0.88 -14.02
CA ILE A 138 -3.22 0.59 -12.59
C ILE A 138 -3.96 -0.70 -12.24
N HIS A 139 -5.22 -0.85 -12.68
CA HIS A 139 -5.99 -2.07 -12.42
C HIS A 139 -5.26 -3.32 -12.90
N SER A 140 -4.60 -3.25 -14.05
CA SER A 140 -3.92 -4.40 -14.62
C SER A 140 -2.63 -4.78 -13.88
N ARG A 141 -2.07 -3.89 -13.05
CA ARG A 141 -0.85 -4.14 -12.28
C ARG A 141 -1.12 -4.65 -10.87
N CYS A 142 -2.38 -4.69 -10.43
CA CYS A 142 -2.75 -4.98 -9.05
C CYS A 142 -3.64 -6.20 -8.93
N GLN A 143 -3.64 -6.78 -7.74
CA GLN A 143 -4.52 -7.86 -7.37
C GLN A 143 -5.86 -7.35 -6.84
#